data_0647e0a6961e127250a73060bc0567d1
#
_entry.id   0647e0a6961e127250a73060bc0567d1
#
_cell.length_a   1.000
_cell.length_b   1.000
_cell.length_c   1.000
_cell.angle_alpha   90.00
_cell.angle_beta   90.00
_cell.angle_gamma   90.00
#
_symmetry.space_group_name_H-M   'P 1'
#
loop_
_entity.id
_entity.type
_entity.pdbx_description
1 polymer ?
#
loop_
_entity_poly.entity_id
_entity_poly.type
_entity_poly.pdbx_seq_one_letter_code
_entity_poly.pdbx_strand_id
1 'polypeptide(L)'
;MSGYLTGVLVTLAFNIIAAYAVYLPLAAGQLNLGIAGFMAIGAYAAAYLTNEMNWPIWAAVALSGGLAGFCGILIGVPVLRTHGIYLALATFALGHVIAAIFLNLEVVGAAAGYPVSAYAPPGAIFICAAAVVALMVYIST
;
A
#
# COMPACT_ATOMS: atom_id res chain seq x y z
N MET A 1 2.33 8.00 -26.70
CA MET A 1 2.59 8.83 -25.51
C MET A 1 4.05 8.65 -25.14
N SER A 2 4.77 9.71 -24.79
CA SER A 2 6.16 9.57 -24.35
C SER A 2 6.21 8.77 -23.05
N GLY A 3 7.21 7.90 -22.85
CA GLY A 3 7.34 7.09 -21.63
C GLY A 3 7.34 7.93 -20.34
N TYR A 4 7.82 9.17 -20.43
CA TYR A 4 7.78 10.15 -19.35
C TYR A 4 6.34 10.48 -18.91
N LEU A 5 5.45 10.79 -19.83
CA LEU A 5 4.05 11.10 -19.52
C LEU A 5 3.34 9.90 -18.89
N THR A 6 3.61 8.70 -19.38
CA THR A 6 3.06 7.48 -18.80
C THR A 6 3.53 7.30 -17.34
N GLY A 7 4.81 7.51 -17.07
CA GLY A 7 5.35 7.44 -15.70
C GLY A 7 4.71 8.46 -14.75
N VAL A 8 4.56 9.70 -15.19
CA VAL A 8 3.90 10.77 -14.42
C VAL A 8 2.44 10.40 -14.11
N LEU A 9 1.70 9.91 -15.08
CA LEU A 9 0.29 9.52 -14.90
C LEU A 9 0.13 8.32 -13.96
N VAL A 10 1.02 7.33 -14.04
CA VAL A 10 1.04 6.18 -13.10
C VAL A 10 1.32 6.66 -11.68
N THR A 11 2.32 7.50 -11.49
CA THR A 11 2.63 8.07 -10.16
C THR A 11 1.45 8.88 -9.61
N LEU A 12 0.77 9.65 -10.46
CA LEU A 12 -0.41 10.40 -10.07
C LEU A 12 -1.55 9.48 -9.63
N ALA A 13 -1.79 8.38 -10.34
CA ALA A 13 -2.78 7.38 -9.97
C ALA A 13 -2.50 6.77 -8.60
N PHE A 14 -1.25 6.39 -8.31
CA PHE A 14 -0.86 5.90 -6.99
C PHE A 14 -1.05 6.94 -5.88
N ASN A 15 -0.71 8.19 -6.14
CA ASN A 15 -0.90 9.27 -5.15
C ASN A 15 -2.39 9.53 -4.86
N ILE A 16 -3.27 9.41 -5.86
CA ILE A 16 -4.72 9.52 -5.65
C ILE A 16 -5.21 8.38 -4.74
N ILE A 17 -4.81 7.14 -5.00
CA ILE A 17 -5.17 5.99 -4.15
C ILE A 17 -4.68 6.20 -2.72
N ALA A 18 -3.43 6.64 -2.56
CA ALA A 18 -2.85 6.92 -1.25
C ALA A 18 -3.61 8.03 -0.51
N ALA A 19 -3.99 9.10 -1.21
CA ALA A 19 -4.78 10.19 -0.63
C ALA A 19 -6.15 9.71 -0.13
N TYR A 20 -6.85 8.88 -0.90
CA TYR A 20 -8.11 8.28 -0.45
C TYR A 20 -7.92 7.32 0.73
N ALA A 21 -6.82 6.56 0.76
CA ALA A 21 -6.51 5.68 1.87
C ALA A 21 -6.32 6.45 3.20
N VAL A 22 -5.79 7.68 3.13
CA VAL A 22 -5.73 8.59 4.29
C VAL A 22 -7.10 9.21 4.60
N TYR A 23 -7.84 9.57 3.55
CA TYR A 23 -9.13 10.27 3.69
C TYR A 23 -10.19 9.40 4.39
N LEU A 24 -10.29 8.11 4.06
CA LEU A 24 -11.33 7.23 4.62
C LEU A 24 -11.29 7.14 6.15
N PRO A 25 -10.15 6.84 6.80
CA PRO A 25 -10.06 6.87 8.26
C PRO A 25 -10.31 8.26 8.84
N LEU A 26 -9.85 9.31 8.16
CA LEU A 26 -10.05 10.70 8.58
C LEU A 26 -11.53 11.08 8.56
N ALA A 27 -12.27 10.67 7.55
CA ALA A 27 -13.72 10.88 7.45
C ALA A 27 -14.48 10.15 8.58
N ALA A 28 -13.94 9.03 9.06
CA ALA A 28 -14.44 8.32 10.24
C ALA A 28 -13.98 8.93 11.59
N GLY A 29 -13.32 10.09 11.57
CA GLY A 29 -12.80 10.76 12.76
C GLY A 29 -11.52 10.15 13.32
N GLN A 30 -10.82 9.31 12.55
CA GLN A 30 -9.62 8.60 12.96
C GLN A 30 -8.42 9.04 12.11
N LEU A 31 -7.45 9.73 12.70
CA LEU A 31 -6.23 10.11 12.01
C LEU A 31 -5.24 8.94 12.02
N ASN A 32 -5.15 8.23 10.89
CA ASN A 32 -4.22 7.13 10.70
C ASN A 32 -3.04 7.55 9.81
N LEU A 33 -1.85 7.61 10.37
CA LEU A 33 -0.60 7.96 9.68
C LEU A 33 0.26 6.72 9.33
N GLY A 34 -0.21 5.51 9.63
CA GLY A 34 0.49 4.26 9.39
C GLY A 34 0.32 3.65 7.98
N ILE A 35 -0.40 4.34 7.10
CA ILE A 35 -0.77 3.81 5.77
C ILE A 35 0.45 3.46 4.94
N ALA A 36 1.52 4.26 4.99
CA ALA A 36 2.76 3.99 4.28
C ALA A 36 3.39 2.63 4.66
N GLY A 37 3.27 2.23 5.92
CA GLY A 37 3.73 0.91 6.39
C GLY A 37 2.93 -0.24 5.76
N PHE A 38 1.62 -0.13 5.71
CA PHE A 38 0.76 -1.15 5.07
C PHE A 38 0.96 -1.20 3.55
N MET A 39 1.18 -0.05 2.90
CA MET A 39 1.56 0.00 1.49
C MET A 39 2.90 -0.71 1.25
N ALA A 40 3.88 -0.56 2.14
CA ALA A 40 5.15 -1.27 2.07
C ALA A 40 4.95 -2.79 2.18
N ILE A 41 4.14 -3.28 3.14
CA ILE A 41 3.82 -4.72 3.27
C ILE A 41 3.26 -5.25 1.95
N GLY A 42 2.28 -4.57 1.36
CA GLY A 42 1.68 -4.98 0.08
C GLY A 42 2.68 -4.99 -1.07
N ALA A 43 3.50 -3.94 -1.18
CA ALA A 43 4.47 -3.79 -2.25
C ALA A 43 5.58 -4.85 -2.19
N TYR A 44 6.18 -5.06 -1.02
CA TYR A 44 7.24 -6.06 -0.84
C TYR A 44 6.71 -7.49 -0.98
N ALA A 45 5.51 -7.78 -0.48
CA ALA A 45 4.87 -9.09 -0.67
C ALA A 45 4.59 -9.37 -2.14
N ALA A 46 4.06 -8.41 -2.91
CA ALA A 46 3.83 -8.56 -4.34
C ALA A 46 5.13 -8.78 -5.11
N ALA A 47 6.17 -8.00 -4.80
CA ALA A 47 7.48 -8.13 -5.41
C ALA A 47 8.11 -9.51 -5.13
N TYR A 48 8.03 -10.00 -3.90
CA TYR A 48 8.53 -11.31 -3.52
C TYR A 48 7.80 -12.44 -4.25
N LEU A 49 6.46 -12.41 -4.30
CA LEU A 49 5.67 -13.41 -4.99
C LEU A 49 5.95 -13.45 -6.50
N THR A 50 6.17 -12.30 -7.14
CA THR A 50 6.50 -12.24 -8.57
C THR A 50 7.92 -12.67 -8.87
N ASN A 51 8.90 -12.31 -8.04
CA ASN A 51 10.30 -12.60 -8.31
C ASN A 51 10.71 -14.03 -7.92
N GLU A 52 10.34 -14.47 -6.71
CA GLU A 52 10.80 -15.77 -6.18
C GLU A 52 9.84 -16.91 -6.55
N MET A 53 8.55 -16.65 -6.53
CA MET A 53 7.54 -17.68 -6.79
C MET A 53 7.07 -17.70 -8.25
N ASN A 54 7.51 -16.76 -9.09
CA ASN A 54 7.10 -16.62 -10.50
C ASN A 54 5.57 -16.59 -10.70
N TRP A 55 4.86 -16.00 -9.74
CA TRP A 55 3.41 -15.87 -9.84
C TRP A 55 3.01 -14.79 -10.84
N PRO A 56 1.87 -14.95 -11.52
CA PRO A 56 1.35 -13.91 -12.38
C PRO A 56 1.07 -12.65 -11.55
N ILE A 57 1.43 -11.48 -12.07
CA ILE A 57 1.38 -10.20 -11.35
C ILE A 57 0.01 -9.91 -10.72
N TRP A 58 -1.07 -10.32 -11.38
CA TRP A 58 -2.44 -10.12 -10.90
C TRP A 58 -2.75 -10.91 -9.63
N ALA A 59 -2.32 -12.16 -9.60
CA ALA A 59 -2.48 -13.02 -8.44
C ALA A 59 -1.58 -12.54 -7.28
N ALA A 60 -0.36 -12.12 -7.59
CA ALA A 60 0.56 -11.56 -6.60
C ALA A 60 0.00 -10.28 -5.97
N VAL A 61 -0.55 -9.37 -6.76
CA VAL A 61 -1.17 -8.11 -6.26
C VAL A 61 -2.40 -8.40 -5.42
N ALA A 62 -3.28 -9.32 -5.86
CA ALA A 62 -4.48 -9.67 -5.09
C ALA A 62 -4.12 -10.30 -3.73
N LEU A 63 -3.16 -11.24 -3.72
CA LEU A 63 -2.73 -11.91 -2.49
C LEU A 63 -1.99 -10.96 -1.54
N SER A 64 -1.11 -10.12 -2.07
CA SER A 64 -0.37 -9.13 -1.27
C SER A 64 -1.28 -8.06 -0.69
N GLY A 65 -2.30 -7.64 -1.44
CA GLY A 65 -3.36 -6.75 -0.94
C GLY A 65 -4.17 -7.39 0.18
N GLY A 66 -4.53 -8.67 0.04
CA GLY A 66 -5.18 -9.44 1.10
C GLY A 66 -4.31 -9.57 2.36
N LEU A 67 -3.02 -9.83 2.17
CA LEU A 67 -2.05 -9.94 3.27
C LEU A 67 -1.85 -8.61 4.00
N ALA A 68 -1.71 -7.51 3.26
CA ALA A 68 -1.63 -6.17 3.83
C ALA A 68 -2.91 -5.80 4.59
N GLY A 69 -4.09 -6.16 4.04
CA GLY A 69 -5.38 -5.98 4.71
C GLY A 69 -5.51 -6.80 5.99
N PHE A 70 -5.08 -8.06 5.97
CA PHE A 70 -5.05 -8.92 7.15
C PHE A 70 -4.15 -8.36 8.26
N CYS A 71 -2.92 -7.94 7.90
CA CYS A 71 -2.02 -7.25 8.83
C CYS A 71 -2.66 -5.96 9.36
N GLY A 72 -3.36 -5.21 8.49
CA GLY A 72 -4.08 -4.01 8.86
C GLY A 72 -5.16 -4.26 9.89
N ILE A 73 -5.93 -5.34 9.77
CA ILE A 73 -6.95 -5.74 10.76
C ILE A 73 -6.28 -6.16 12.07
N LEU A 74 -5.27 -7.03 12.00
CA LEU A 74 -4.60 -7.59 13.18
C LEU A 74 -3.98 -6.50 14.05
N ILE A 75 -3.32 -5.52 13.43
CA ILE A 75 -2.65 -4.42 14.13
C ILE A 75 -3.64 -3.27 14.36
N GLY A 76 -4.53 -3.02 13.43
CA GLY A 76 -5.51 -1.94 13.52
C GLY A 76 -6.46 -2.10 14.70
N VAL A 77 -6.98 -3.29 14.94
CA VAL A 77 -7.95 -3.53 16.04
C VAL A 77 -7.42 -3.05 17.40
N PRO A 78 -6.22 -3.40 17.86
CA PRO A 78 -5.71 -2.86 19.13
C PRO A 78 -5.39 -1.36 19.07
N VAL A 79 -4.87 -0.87 17.96
CA VAL A 79 -4.49 0.54 17.79
C VAL A 79 -5.72 1.45 17.73
N LEU A 80 -6.81 1.02 17.12
CA LEU A 80 -8.06 1.77 17.03
C LEU A 80 -8.78 1.96 18.38
N ARG A 81 -8.34 1.29 19.44
CA ARG A 81 -8.83 1.53 20.80
C ARG A 81 -8.30 2.84 21.39
N THR A 82 -7.23 3.40 20.80
CA THR A 82 -6.70 4.72 21.16
C THR A 82 -7.45 5.81 20.39
N HIS A 83 -7.55 7.00 20.96
CA HIS A 83 -8.32 8.11 20.38
C HIS A 83 -7.48 9.37 20.27
N GLY A 84 -7.87 10.25 19.35
CA GLY A 84 -7.26 11.56 19.17
C GLY A 84 -5.79 11.50 18.73
N ILE A 85 -4.96 12.36 19.32
CA ILE A 85 -3.55 12.51 18.95
C ILE A 85 -2.72 11.25 19.23
N TYR A 86 -3.09 10.46 20.24
CA TYR A 86 -2.39 9.22 20.57
C TYR A 86 -2.55 8.17 19.47
N LEU A 87 -3.69 8.13 18.79
CA LEU A 87 -3.91 7.26 17.63
C LEU A 87 -2.97 7.65 16.49
N ALA A 88 -2.85 8.94 16.21
CA ALA A 88 -1.96 9.45 15.16
C ALA A 88 -0.49 9.10 15.44
N LEU A 89 -0.03 9.31 16.68
CA LEU A 89 1.34 8.97 17.10
C LEU A 89 1.60 7.46 17.06
N ALA A 90 0.67 6.64 17.53
CA ALA A 90 0.79 5.19 17.52
C ALA A 90 0.87 4.65 16.09
N THR A 91 0.00 5.11 15.19
CA THR A 91 0.00 4.68 13.78
C THR A 91 1.24 5.19 13.03
N PHE A 92 1.72 6.40 13.32
CA PHE A 92 2.95 6.93 12.78
C PHE A 92 4.16 6.08 13.21
N ALA A 93 4.28 5.80 14.51
CA ALA A 93 5.35 4.93 15.02
C ALA A 93 5.30 3.53 14.40
N LEU A 94 4.10 2.96 14.25
CA LEU A 94 3.90 1.68 13.60
C LEU A 94 4.42 1.69 12.14
N GLY A 95 4.08 2.72 11.37
CA GLY A 95 4.58 2.88 10.00
C GLY A 95 6.10 2.87 9.93
N HIS A 96 6.77 3.55 10.88
CA HIS A 96 8.23 3.56 10.99
C HIS A 96 8.82 2.22 11.41
N VAL A 97 8.18 1.49 12.31
CA VAL A 97 8.60 0.13 12.71
C VAL A 97 8.53 -0.81 11.51
N ILE A 98 7.44 -0.77 10.74
CA ILE A 98 7.30 -1.58 9.52
C ILE A 98 8.41 -1.22 8.51
N ALA A 99 8.64 0.06 8.27
CA ALA A 99 9.71 0.52 7.39
C ALA A 99 11.10 0.03 7.86
N ALA A 100 11.38 0.13 9.15
CA ALA A 100 12.64 -0.35 9.73
C ALA A 100 12.80 -1.87 9.58
N ILE A 101 11.73 -2.65 9.71
CA ILE A 101 11.77 -4.10 9.46
C ILE A 101 12.21 -4.38 8.01
N PHE A 102 11.58 -3.74 7.02
CA PHE A 102 11.93 -3.95 5.60
C PHE A 102 13.34 -3.48 5.26
N LEU A 103 13.82 -2.39 5.87
CA LEU A 103 15.19 -1.90 5.68
C LEU A 103 16.27 -2.85 6.23
N ASN A 104 15.92 -3.71 7.17
CA ASN A 104 16.84 -4.69 7.77
C ASN A 104 16.59 -6.12 7.27
N LEU A 105 15.56 -6.37 6.48
CA LEU A 105 15.20 -7.69 6.00
C LEU A 105 16.00 -8.04 4.74
N GLU A 106 17.07 -8.82 4.89
CA GLU A 106 17.96 -9.21 3.79
C GLU A 106 17.25 -9.96 2.65
N VAL A 107 16.18 -10.71 2.97
CA VAL A 107 15.38 -11.48 2.00
C VAL A 107 14.75 -10.59 0.92
N VAL A 108 14.46 -9.34 1.25
CA VAL A 108 13.89 -8.35 0.32
C VAL A 108 14.87 -7.24 -0.05
N GLY A 109 16.17 -7.52 0.00
CA GLY A 109 17.23 -6.60 -0.40
C GLY A 109 17.57 -5.51 0.63
N ALA A 110 16.97 -5.52 1.81
CA ALA A 110 17.23 -4.56 2.88
C ALA A 110 17.28 -3.10 2.39
N ALA A 111 18.29 -2.34 2.79
CA ALA A 111 18.45 -0.93 2.40
C ALA A 111 18.78 -0.72 0.91
N ALA A 112 19.22 -1.75 0.19
CA ALA A 112 19.50 -1.67 -1.25
C ALA A 112 18.21 -1.66 -2.11
N GLY A 113 17.08 -2.02 -1.53
CA GLY A 113 15.80 -2.15 -2.20
C GLY A 113 15.65 -3.49 -2.93
N TYR A 114 14.42 -3.82 -3.29
CA TYR A 114 14.09 -5.07 -3.97
C TYR A 114 13.75 -4.80 -5.45
N PRO A 115 14.59 -5.24 -6.39
CA PRO A 115 14.33 -5.04 -7.81
C PRO A 115 13.11 -5.86 -8.23
N VAL A 116 12.18 -5.23 -8.95
CA VAL A 116 10.98 -5.90 -9.47
C VAL A 116 11.21 -6.26 -10.93
N SER A 117 11.08 -7.53 -11.27
CA SER A 117 11.26 -8.05 -12.63
C SER A 117 9.99 -7.97 -13.49
N ALA A 118 8.82 -8.01 -12.85
CA ALA A 118 7.53 -8.00 -13.53
C ALA A 118 6.83 -6.64 -13.42
N TYR A 119 6.46 -6.06 -14.56
CA TYR A 119 5.73 -4.80 -14.64
C TYR A 119 4.33 -5.03 -15.21
N ALA A 120 3.32 -4.45 -14.57
CA ALA A 120 1.99 -4.41 -15.13
C ALA A 120 1.92 -3.43 -16.30
N PRO A 121 1.18 -3.74 -17.39
CA PRO A 121 0.99 -2.79 -18.49
C PRO A 121 0.28 -1.53 -17.97
N PRO A 122 0.68 -0.34 -18.44
CA PRO A 122 0.15 0.94 -17.93
C PRO A 122 -1.37 1.05 -17.99
N GLY A 123 -1.98 0.52 -19.05
CA GLY A 123 -3.45 0.52 -19.20
C GLY A 123 -4.17 -0.24 -18.09
N ALA A 124 -3.60 -1.34 -17.65
CA ALA A 124 -4.17 -2.14 -16.55
C ALA A 124 -4.03 -1.43 -15.20
N ILE A 125 -2.92 -0.70 -14.98
CA ILE A 125 -2.72 0.11 -13.77
C ILE A 125 -3.82 1.19 -13.68
N PHE A 126 -4.12 1.87 -14.80
CA PHE A 126 -5.18 2.89 -14.83
C PHE A 126 -6.57 2.31 -14.59
N ILE A 127 -6.87 1.13 -15.14
CA ILE A 127 -8.16 0.46 -14.90
C ILE A 127 -8.29 0.08 -13.43
N CYS A 128 -7.26 -0.51 -12.83
CA CYS A 128 -7.26 -0.85 -11.41
C CYS A 128 -7.37 0.39 -10.53
N ALA A 129 -6.64 1.46 -10.84
CA ALA A 129 -6.71 2.72 -10.10
C ALA A 129 -8.12 3.34 -10.18
N ALA A 130 -8.72 3.37 -11.37
CA ALA A 130 -10.09 3.86 -11.55
C ALA A 130 -11.11 3.01 -10.78
N ALA A 131 -10.97 1.68 -10.80
CA ALA A 131 -11.85 0.77 -10.06
C ALA A 131 -11.73 0.98 -8.54
N VAL A 132 -10.51 1.14 -8.02
CA VAL A 132 -10.28 1.39 -6.58
C VAL A 132 -10.86 2.74 -6.17
N VAL A 133 -10.63 3.80 -6.97
CA VAL A 133 -11.19 5.12 -6.71
C VAL A 133 -12.73 5.09 -6.75
N ALA A 134 -13.32 4.44 -7.74
CA ALA A 134 -14.78 4.29 -7.83
C ALA A 134 -15.36 3.54 -6.63
N LEU A 135 -14.71 2.46 -6.19
CA LEU A 135 -15.10 1.71 -5.00
C LEU A 135 -15.01 2.58 -3.73
N MET A 136 -13.93 3.34 -3.58
CA MET A 136 -13.73 4.23 -2.44
C MET A 136 -14.75 5.36 -2.41
N VAL A 137 -15.08 5.96 -3.55
CA VAL A 137 -16.14 6.96 -3.67
C VAL A 137 -17.50 6.35 -3.31
N TYR A 138 -17.79 5.15 -3.79
CA TYR A 138 -19.03 4.44 -3.43
C TYR A 138 -19.15 4.17 -1.93
N ILE A 139 -18.07 3.79 -1.26
CA ILE A 139 -18.07 3.56 0.20
C ILE A 139 -18.19 4.87 0.98
N SER A 140 -17.69 5.99 0.44
CA SER A 140 -17.73 7.30 1.10
C SER A 140 -19.06 8.04 0.93
N THR A 141 -19.94 7.55 0.04
CA THR A 141 -21.29 8.13 -0.21
C THR A 141 -22.33 7.46 0.65
#